data_be01e5f7560e64a5d9a47f391a2cb123
#
_entry.id   be01e5f7560e64a5d9a47f391a2cb123
#
_cell.length_a   1.000
_cell.length_b   1.000
_cell.length_c   1.000
_cell.angle_alpha   90.00
_cell.angle_beta   90.00
_cell.angle_gamma   90.00
#
_symmetry.space_group_name_H-M   'P 1'
#
loop_
_entity.id
_entity.type
_entity.pdbx_description
1 polymer ?
#
loop_
_entity_poly.entity_id
_entity_poly.type
_entity_poly.pdbx_seq_one_letter_code
_entity_poly.pdbx_strand_id
1 'polypeptide(L)'
;MSTEDHNREKLIALLQLAYSGELAAAHAYRGHWRSVRNADEKIAIRNIEDDEWRHRKLVGEILANLGSGPNQRRETRAGIVGRTLGFLCHVTGWLAPMYGAGKLESRNIREYETAARYARDCGRIELIDCLLEMAEVEWEHEFYFRSRVKEHFIGRRLPLWPQPPAKETIRTSFEVEHVGESPGEESTDLRAHASTAV
;
A
#
# COMPACT_ATOMS: atom_id res chain seq x y z
N MET A 1 3.60 8.61 -26.64
CA MET A 1 3.27 7.78 -25.50
C MET A 1 1.92 8.25 -25.02
N SER A 2 0.93 7.37 -24.98
CA SER A 2 -0.41 7.72 -24.52
C SER A 2 -0.40 7.96 -23.00
N THR A 3 -1.46 8.59 -22.46
CA THR A 3 -1.63 8.73 -21.00
C THR A 3 -1.74 7.37 -20.33
N GLU A 4 -2.38 6.41 -20.97
CA GLU A 4 -2.50 5.02 -20.50
C GLU A 4 -1.13 4.34 -20.41
N ASP A 5 -0.27 4.48 -21.44
CA ASP A 5 1.09 3.92 -21.42
C ASP A 5 1.89 4.48 -20.23
N HIS A 6 1.78 5.79 -20.00
CA HIS A 6 2.47 6.45 -18.91
C HIS A 6 1.99 5.97 -17.52
N ASN A 7 0.67 5.80 -17.33
CA ASN A 7 0.12 5.29 -16.07
C ASN A 7 0.47 3.81 -15.87
N ARG A 8 0.53 3.01 -16.96
CA ARG A 8 1.01 1.64 -16.89
C ARG A 8 2.48 1.55 -16.44
N GLU A 9 3.34 2.42 -16.95
CA GLU A 9 4.74 2.49 -16.51
C GLU A 9 4.86 2.86 -15.03
N LYS A 10 4.05 3.83 -14.55
CA LYS A 10 4.00 4.19 -13.13
C LYS A 10 3.53 3.03 -12.25
N LEU A 11 2.49 2.32 -12.68
CA LEU A 11 2.00 1.12 -11.99
C LEU A 11 3.10 0.08 -11.86
N ILE A 12 3.79 -0.27 -12.96
CA ILE A 12 4.89 -1.23 -12.94
C ILE A 12 6.01 -0.77 -12.00
N ALA A 13 6.41 0.49 -12.06
CA ALA A 13 7.48 1.02 -11.22
C ALA A 13 7.11 0.98 -9.73
N LEU A 14 5.86 1.30 -9.38
CA LEU A 14 5.34 1.24 -8.02
C LEU A 14 5.25 -0.21 -7.52
N LEU A 15 4.73 -1.12 -8.34
CA LEU A 15 4.65 -2.55 -7.99
C LEU A 15 6.03 -3.20 -7.86
N GLN A 16 7.03 -2.79 -8.64
CA GLN A 16 8.41 -3.23 -8.43
C GLN A 16 9.00 -2.73 -7.09
N LEU A 17 8.60 -1.52 -6.66
CA LEU A 17 8.96 -1.00 -5.35
C LEU A 17 8.28 -1.79 -4.24
N ALA A 18 6.95 -1.99 -4.33
CA ALA A 18 6.17 -2.78 -3.39
C ALA A 18 6.73 -4.20 -3.28
N TYR A 19 6.95 -4.91 -4.39
CA TYR A 19 7.50 -6.26 -4.40
C TYR A 19 8.81 -6.40 -3.60
N SER A 20 9.68 -5.41 -3.70
CA SER A 20 10.93 -5.36 -2.94
C SER A 20 10.70 -4.92 -1.49
N GLY A 21 9.71 -4.06 -1.26
CA GLY A 21 9.26 -3.62 0.06
C GLY A 21 8.79 -4.81 0.90
N GLU A 22 7.89 -5.63 0.34
CA GLU A 22 7.37 -6.85 0.99
C GLU A 22 8.49 -7.83 1.38
N LEU A 23 9.53 -7.98 0.54
CA LEU A 23 10.70 -8.78 0.89
C LEU A 23 11.44 -8.23 2.12
N ALA A 24 11.61 -6.92 2.17
CA ALA A 24 12.27 -6.27 3.29
C ALA A 24 11.42 -6.37 4.56
N ALA A 25 10.11 -6.13 4.47
CA ALA A 25 9.15 -6.23 5.56
C ALA A 25 9.09 -7.66 6.12
N ALA A 26 8.91 -8.67 5.27
CA ALA A 26 8.89 -10.08 5.70
C ALA A 26 10.16 -10.49 6.47
N HIS A 27 11.34 -10.07 6.00
CA HIS A 27 12.59 -10.34 6.73
C HIS A 27 12.68 -9.55 8.05
N ALA A 28 12.21 -8.31 8.07
CA ALA A 28 12.18 -7.50 9.30
C ALA A 28 11.23 -8.11 10.33
N TYR A 29 10.00 -8.49 9.92
CA TYR A 29 9.03 -9.14 10.82
C TYR A 29 9.48 -10.49 11.32
N ARG A 30 10.21 -11.25 10.51
CA ARG A 30 10.86 -12.49 10.96
C ARG A 30 11.82 -12.26 12.14
N GLY A 31 12.55 -11.18 12.17
CA GLY A 31 13.37 -10.77 13.30
C GLY A 31 12.53 -10.22 14.45
N HIS A 32 11.51 -9.42 14.13
CA HIS A 32 10.68 -8.75 15.11
C HIS A 32 9.90 -9.73 15.99
N TRP A 33 9.14 -10.69 15.44
CA TRP A 33 8.41 -11.64 16.27
C TRP A 33 9.31 -12.54 17.11
N ARG A 34 10.55 -12.76 16.66
CA ARG A 34 11.54 -13.50 17.45
C ARG A 34 12.14 -12.70 18.60
N SER A 35 12.11 -11.37 18.51
CA SER A 35 12.65 -10.45 19.50
C SER A 35 11.68 -10.13 20.64
N VAL A 36 10.36 -10.19 20.41
CA VAL A 36 9.34 -9.92 21.43
C VAL A 36 9.20 -11.10 22.40
N ARG A 37 8.78 -10.82 23.63
CA ARG A 37 8.63 -11.84 24.69
C ARG A 37 7.19 -12.31 24.85
N ASN A 38 6.22 -11.43 24.62
CA ASN A 38 4.81 -11.73 24.75
C ASN A 38 4.37 -12.72 23.66
N ALA A 39 3.65 -13.79 24.04
CA ALA A 39 3.23 -14.86 23.13
C ALA A 39 2.23 -14.37 22.08
N ASP A 40 1.29 -13.53 22.49
CA ASP A 40 0.25 -12.99 21.58
C ASP A 40 0.86 -12.05 20.55
N GLU A 41 1.82 -11.21 20.95
CA GLU A 41 2.58 -10.36 20.04
C GLU A 41 3.41 -11.18 19.04
N LYS A 42 4.01 -12.29 19.48
CA LYS A 42 4.73 -13.22 18.58
C LYS A 42 3.80 -13.76 17.50
N ILE A 43 2.61 -14.20 17.89
CA ILE A 43 1.62 -14.76 16.96
C ILE A 43 1.16 -13.66 16.00
N ALA A 44 0.77 -12.49 16.50
CA ALA A 44 0.30 -11.39 15.68
C ALA A 44 1.36 -10.94 14.65
N ILE A 45 2.60 -10.68 15.09
CA ILE A 45 3.65 -10.22 14.17
C ILE A 45 4.09 -11.33 13.20
N ARG A 46 3.97 -12.60 13.58
CA ARG A 46 4.22 -13.71 12.67
C ARG A 46 3.15 -13.79 11.57
N ASN A 47 1.89 -13.58 11.92
CA ASN A 47 0.82 -13.53 10.93
C ASN A 47 1.04 -12.38 9.94
N ILE A 48 1.50 -11.21 10.43
CA ILE A 48 1.89 -10.10 9.57
C ILE A 48 3.05 -10.52 8.63
N GLU A 49 4.09 -11.23 9.12
CA GLU A 49 5.13 -11.79 8.22
C GLU A 49 4.53 -12.68 7.13
N ASP A 50 3.56 -13.52 7.46
CA ASP A 50 2.91 -14.42 6.50
C ASP A 50 2.10 -13.62 5.45
N ASP A 51 1.45 -12.53 5.86
CA ASP A 51 0.74 -11.61 4.95
C ASP A 51 1.71 -10.89 3.99
N GLU A 52 2.90 -10.44 4.44
CA GLU A 52 3.92 -9.86 3.58
C GLU A 52 4.38 -10.83 2.48
N TRP A 53 4.55 -12.11 2.81
CA TRP A 53 4.87 -13.13 1.82
C TRP A 53 3.72 -13.34 0.83
N ARG A 54 2.47 -13.26 1.29
CA ARG A 54 1.27 -13.31 0.42
C ARG A 54 1.20 -12.10 -0.49
N HIS A 55 1.37 -10.87 0.03
CA HIS A 55 1.39 -9.63 -0.75
C HIS A 55 2.48 -9.70 -1.82
N ARG A 56 3.68 -10.09 -1.44
CA ARG A 56 4.76 -10.26 -2.39
C ARG A 56 4.42 -11.22 -3.54
N LYS A 57 3.75 -12.33 -3.25
CA LYS A 57 3.30 -13.28 -4.27
C LYS A 57 2.30 -12.63 -5.22
N LEU A 58 1.27 -11.97 -4.68
CA LEU A 58 0.23 -11.28 -5.46
C LEU A 58 0.82 -10.18 -6.35
N VAL A 59 1.69 -9.34 -5.80
CA VAL A 59 2.39 -8.29 -6.57
C VAL A 59 3.24 -8.89 -7.67
N GLY A 60 3.91 -10.03 -7.43
CA GLY A 60 4.67 -10.75 -8.44
C GLY A 60 3.80 -11.27 -9.59
N GLU A 61 2.62 -11.80 -9.28
CA GLU A 61 1.63 -12.25 -10.28
C GLU A 61 1.10 -11.07 -11.10
N ILE A 62 0.80 -9.94 -10.46
CA ILE A 62 0.39 -8.71 -11.14
C ILE A 62 1.48 -8.21 -12.08
N LEU A 63 2.73 -8.15 -11.64
CA LEU A 63 3.87 -7.75 -12.47
C LEU A 63 4.01 -8.65 -13.71
N ALA A 64 3.86 -9.97 -13.53
CA ALA A 64 3.91 -10.93 -14.65
C ALA A 64 2.76 -10.69 -15.65
N ASN A 65 1.54 -10.44 -15.19
CA ASN A 65 0.37 -10.11 -16.00
C ASN A 65 0.54 -8.78 -16.76
N LEU A 66 1.33 -7.87 -16.22
CA LEU A 66 1.73 -6.63 -16.89
C LEU A 66 2.91 -6.82 -17.87
N GLY A 67 3.37 -8.05 -18.09
CA GLY A 67 4.53 -8.32 -18.95
C GLY A 67 5.85 -7.79 -18.38
N SER A 68 5.94 -7.68 -17.04
CA SER A 68 7.09 -7.16 -16.32
C SER A 68 7.55 -8.15 -15.23
N GLY A 69 8.52 -7.77 -14.44
CA GLY A 69 9.03 -8.59 -13.35
C GLY A 69 9.75 -7.76 -12.29
N PRO A 70 10.24 -8.44 -11.25
CA PRO A 70 10.97 -7.79 -10.16
C PRO A 70 12.24 -7.08 -10.62
N ASN A 71 12.58 -5.98 -9.97
CA ASN A 71 13.85 -5.30 -10.18
C ASN A 71 14.96 -5.94 -9.34
N GLN A 72 15.83 -6.70 -9.94
CA GLN A 72 16.86 -7.51 -9.25
C GLN A 72 17.77 -6.68 -8.32
N ARG A 73 18.09 -5.42 -8.69
CA ARG A 73 18.93 -4.56 -7.84
C ARG A 73 18.17 -4.13 -6.58
N ARG A 74 16.86 -3.86 -6.70
CA ARG A 74 16.00 -3.54 -5.55
C ARG A 74 15.85 -4.76 -4.64
N GLU A 75 15.65 -5.94 -5.21
CA GLU A 75 15.54 -7.21 -4.48
C GLU A 75 16.77 -7.47 -3.58
N THR A 76 17.96 -7.36 -4.15
CA THR A 76 19.20 -7.55 -3.38
C THR A 76 19.31 -6.56 -2.22
N ARG A 77 19.01 -5.28 -2.47
CA ARG A 77 19.02 -4.24 -1.43
C ARG A 77 17.95 -4.49 -0.36
N ALA A 78 16.74 -4.81 -0.76
CA ALA A 78 15.62 -5.10 0.11
C ALA A 78 15.92 -6.28 1.04
N GLY A 79 16.47 -7.36 0.51
CA GLY A 79 16.88 -8.51 1.30
C GLY A 79 17.96 -8.18 2.36
N ILE A 80 18.91 -7.29 2.03
CA ILE A 80 19.91 -6.82 2.99
C ILE A 80 19.25 -5.94 4.05
N VAL A 81 18.47 -4.95 3.64
CA VAL A 81 17.77 -4.02 4.53
C VAL A 81 16.85 -4.77 5.49
N GLY A 82 16.01 -5.66 4.98
CA GLY A 82 15.07 -6.42 5.80
C GLY A 82 15.76 -7.28 6.87
N ARG A 83 16.84 -7.99 6.50
CA ARG A 83 17.61 -8.79 7.47
C ARG A 83 18.30 -7.90 8.50
N THR A 84 18.81 -6.74 8.10
CA THR A 84 19.41 -5.78 9.03
C THR A 84 18.38 -5.25 10.02
N LEU A 85 17.19 -4.85 9.54
CA LEU A 85 16.09 -4.40 10.39
C LEU A 85 15.64 -5.51 11.34
N GLY A 86 15.50 -6.76 10.84
CA GLY A 86 15.18 -7.91 11.66
C GLY A 86 16.23 -8.15 12.78
N PHE A 87 17.50 -7.99 12.49
CA PHE A 87 18.56 -8.05 13.50
C PHE A 87 18.44 -6.90 14.53
N LEU A 88 18.18 -5.69 14.05
CA LEU A 88 18.04 -4.52 14.93
C LEU A 88 16.87 -4.66 15.90
N CYS A 89 15.82 -5.39 15.58
CA CYS A 89 14.72 -5.67 16.51
C CYS A 89 15.19 -6.36 17.82
N HIS A 90 16.30 -7.12 17.77
CA HIS A 90 16.85 -7.78 18.96
C HIS A 90 17.64 -6.85 19.88
N VAL A 91 18.12 -5.71 19.38
CA VAL A 91 19.03 -4.82 20.12
C VAL A 91 18.45 -3.44 20.42
N THR A 92 17.40 -3.02 19.72
CA THR A 92 16.78 -1.68 19.89
C THR A 92 15.63 -1.64 20.90
N GLY A 93 15.33 -2.79 21.53
CA GLY A 93 14.23 -2.93 22.47
C GLY A 93 12.88 -3.06 21.78
N TRP A 94 11.83 -3.12 22.57
CA TRP A 94 10.47 -3.40 22.10
C TRP A 94 9.83 -2.23 21.30
N LEU A 95 10.01 -0.99 21.79
CA LEU A 95 9.26 0.17 21.28
C LEU A 95 9.70 0.61 19.87
N ALA A 96 11.00 0.58 19.59
CA ALA A 96 11.51 1.07 18.31
C ALA A 96 11.03 0.24 17.09
N PRO A 97 11.04 -1.10 17.13
CA PRO A 97 10.45 -1.91 16.08
C PRO A 97 8.94 -1.72 15.91
N MET A 98 8.17 -1.67 17.02
CA MET A 98 6.73 -1.43 16.98
C MET A 98 6.38 -0.08 16.34
N TYR A 99 7.12 0.97 16.73
CA TYR A 99 6.93 2.32 16.16
C TYR A 99 7.31 2.38 14.67
N GLY A 100 8.45 1.79 14.32
CA GLY A 100 8.96 1.77 12.94
C GLY A 100 8.02 1.01 12.01
N ALA A 101 7.53 -0.15 12.45
CA ALA A 101 6.58 -0.97 11.71
C ALA A 101 5.28 -0.19 11.43
N GLY A 102 4.59 0.32 12.44
CA GLY A 102 3.33 1.03 12.21
C GLY A 102 3.46 2.27 11.32
N LYS A 103 4.62 2.97 11.38
CA LYS A 103 4.90 4.08 10.46
C LYS A 103 5.08 3.60 9.03
N LEU A 104 5.67 2.42 8.82
CA LEU A 104 5.86 1.82 7.51
C LEU A 104 4.50 1.43 6.91
N GLU A 105 3.66 0.71 7.68
CA GLU A 105 2.36 0.25 7.21
C GLU A 105 1.43 1.40 6.83
N SER A 106 1.44 2.49 7.60
CA SER A 106 0.71 3.72 7.24
C SER A 106 1.11 4.29 5.87
N ARG A 107 2.29 3.97 5.38
CA ARG A 107 2.75 4.34 4.03
C ARG A 107 2.31 3.33 2.99
N ASN A 108 2.39 2.04 3.31
CA ASN A 108 2.02 0.95 2.41
C ASN A 108 0.55 1.04 2.01
N ILE A 109 -0.37 1.39 2.93
CA ILE A 109 -1.79 1.66 2.63
C ILE A 109 -1.90 2.59 1.40
N ARG A 110 -1.22 3.75 1.43
CA ARG A 110 -1.27 4.74 0.35
C ARG A 110 -0.58 4.28 -0.93
N GLU A 111 0.43 3.44 -0.81
CA GLU A 111 1.11 2.88 -1.98
C GLU A 111 0.17 1.96 -2.75
N TYR A 112 -0.58 1.09 -2.08
CA TYR A 112 -1.56 0.21 -2.71
C TYR A 112 -2.79 0.96 -3.25
N GLU A 113 -3.31 1.97 -2.53
CA GLU A 113 -4.35 2.86 -3.07
C GLU A 113 -3.88 3.58 -4.35
N THR A 114 -2.63 4.05 -4.37
CA THR A 114 -2.04 4.70 -5.55
C THR A 114 -1.86 3.73 -6.70
N ALA A 115 -1.47 2.48 -6.41
CA ALA A 115 -1.39 1.43 -7.41
C ALA A 115 -2.76 1.12 -8.02
N ALA A 116 -3.82 1.07 -7.20
CA ALA A 116 -5.20 0.89 -7.67
C ALA A 116 -5.64 2.03 -8.61
N ARG A 117 -5.29 3.29 -8.29
CA ARG A 117 -5.55 4.44 -9.19
C ARG A 117 -4.82 4.30 -10.52
N TYR A 118 -3.53 3.95 -10.51
CA TYR A 118 -2.80 3.73 -11.75
C TYR A 118 -3.35 2.54 -12.55
N ALA A 119 -3.81 1.48 -11.89
CA ALA A 119 -4.46 0.35 -12.54
C ALA A 119 -5.75 0.80 -13.26
N ARG A 120 -6.62 1.59 -12.60
CA ARG A 120 -7.80 2.21 -13.20
C ARG A 120 -7.43 3.05 -14.43
N ASP A 121 -6.46 3.96 -14.26
CA ASP A 121 -6.10 4.97 -15.27
C ASP A 121 -5.38 4.37 -16.49
N CYS A 122 -4.92 3.13 -16.41
CA CYS A 122 -4.38 2.37 -17.54
C CYS A 122 -5.28 1.19 -17.99
N GLY A 123 -6.58 1.21 -17.59
CA GLY A 123 -7.59 0.25 -18.04
C GLY A 123 -7.45 -1.17 -17.45
N ARG A 124 -6.67 -1.34 -16.37
CA ARG A 124 -6.46 -2.65 -15.72
C ARG A 124 -7.38 -2.82 -14.51
N ILE A 125 -8.69 -2.70 -14.77
CA ILE A 125 -9.76 -2.71 -13.76
C ILE A 125 -9.75 -3.99 -12.91
N GLU A 126 -9.40 -5.11 -13.51
CA GLU A 126 -9.33 -6.42 -12.84
C GLU A 126 -8.30 -6.49 -11.70
N LEU A 127 -7.37 -5.54 -11.63
CA LEU A 127 -6.35 -5.49 -10.57
C LEU A 127 -6.79 -4.69 -9.34
N ILE A 128 -7.81 -3.85 -9.48
CA ILE A 128 -8.21 -2.87 -8.47
C ILE A 128 -8.60 -3.56 -7.15
N ASP A 129 -9.46 -4.56 -7.21
CA ASP A 129 -9.96 -5.23 -6.02
C ASP A 129 -8.82 -5.85 -5.19
N CYS A 130 -7.91 -6.55 -5.85
CA CYS A 130 -6.74 -7.13 -5.20
C CYS A 130 -5.82 -6.07 -4.56
N LEU A 131 -5.62 -4.93 -5.22
CA LEU A 131 -4.78 -3.85 -4.70
C LEU A 131 -5.43 -3.15 -3.50
N LEU A 132 -6.76 -2.95 -3.53
CA LEU A 132 -7.48 -2.38 -2.40
C LEU A 132 -7.58 -3.37 -1.22
N GLU A 133 -7.73 -4.68 -1.48
CA GLU A 133 -7.64 -5.71 -0.42
C GLU A 133 -6.28 -5.64 0.29
N MET A 134 -5.18 -5.53 -0.45
CA MET A 134 -3.86 -5.36 0.16
C MET A 134 -3.78 -4.07 1.00
N ALA A 135 -4.31 -2.94 0.53
CA ALA A 135 -4.37 -1.71 1.31
C ALA A 135 -5.17 -1.87 2.63
N GLU A 136 -6.26 -2.65 2.60
CA GLU A 136 -7.06 -2.96 3.79
C GLU A 136 -6.31 -3.82 4.81
N VAL A 137 -5.49 -4.77 4.35
CA VAL A 137 -4.62 -5.60 5.21
C VAL A 137 -3.51 -4.74 5.83
N GLU A 138 -2.86 -3.86 5.06
CA GLU A 138 -1.87 -2.91 5.58
C GLU A 138 -2.47 -1.98 6.64
N TRP A 139 -3.76 -1.61 6.49
CA TRP A 139 -4.48 -0.84 7.50
C TRP A 139 -4.62 -1.62 8.81
N GLU A 140 -4.90 -2.92 8.75
CA GLU A 140 -4.98 -3.78 9.94
C GLU A 140 -3.61 -3.91 10.64
N HIS A 141 -2.54 -4.06 9.88
CA HIS A 141 -1.17 -4.06 10.40
C HIS A 141 -0.84 -2.74 11.09
N GLU A 142 -1.14 -1.61 10.45
CA GLU A 142 -0.93 -0.27 11.01
C GLU A 142 -1.69 -0.09 12.31
N PHE A 143 -2.98 -0.46 12.32
CA PHE A 143 -3.84 -0.37 13.50
C PHE A 143 -3.29 -1.20 14.68
N TYR A 144 -2.81 -2.41 14.40
CA TYR A 144 -2.17 -3.26 15.40
C TYR A 144 -0.96 -2.55 16.02
N PHE A 145 -0.01 -2.11 15.22
CA PHE A 145 1.20 -1.46 15.73
C PHE A 145 0.92 -0.14 16.44
N ARG A 146 0.02 0.68 15.89
CA ARG A 146 -0.41 1.93 16.51
C ARG A 146 -1.00 1.68 17.90
N SER A 147 -1.86 0.69 18.03
CA SER A 147 -2.50 0.33 19.29
C SER A 147 -1.46 -0.09 20.32
N ARG A 148 -0.53 -0.96 19.94
CA ARG A 148 0.57 -1.41 20.81
C ARG A 148 1.44 -0.24 21.28
N VAL A 149 1.82 0.66 20.37
CA VAL A 149 2.61 1.85 20.73
C VAL A 149 1.85 2.78 21.68
N LYS A 150 0.54 3.00 21.46
CA LYS A 150 -0.29 3.82 22.34
C LYS A 150 -0.46 3.25 23.75
N GLU A 151 -0.48 1.93 23.90
CA GLU A 151 -0.55 1.26 25.21
C GLU A 151 0.76 1.35 26.00
N HIS A 152 1.89 1.51 25.32
CA HIS A 152 3.19 1.61 25.98
C HIS A 152 3.38 2.96 26.70
N PHE A 153 3.89 2.93 27.96
CA PHE A 153 3.98 4.13 28.82
C PHE A 153 4.86 5.26 28.25
N ILE A 154 5.89 4.94 27.48
CA ILE A 154 6.67 5.94 26.69
C ILE A 154 5.99 6.22 25.37
N GLY A 155 5.55 5.17 24.65
CA GLY A 155 4.98 5.27 23.32
C GLY A 155 3.81 6.23 23.23
N ARG A 156 2.92 6.24 24.22
CA ARG A 156 1.77 7.19 24.31
C ARG A 156 2.16 8.66 24.38
N ARG A 157 3.43 8.98 24.65
CA ARG A 157 3.96 10.36 24.71
C ARG A 157 4.72 10.76 23.45
N LEU A 158 4.99 9.81 22.56
CA LEU A 158 5.67 10.08 21.29
C LEU A 158 4.68 10.68 20.28
N PRO A 159 5.14 11.60 19.43
CA PRO A 159 4.37 12.00 18.26
C PRO A 159 4.23 10.80 17.33
N LEU A 160 3.00 10.36 17.10
CA LEU A 160 2.73 9.30 16.14
C LEU A 160 2.67 9.87 14.72
N TRP A 161 2.85 9.01 13.75
CA TRP A 161 2.61 9.31 12.35
C TRP A 161 1.10 9.65 12.13
N PRO A 162 0.73 10.36 11.05
CA PRO A 162 -0.66 10.67 10.75
C PRO A 162 -1.53 9.41 10.76
N GLN A 163 -2.70 9.51 11.38
CA GLN A 163 -3.62 8.37 11.41
C GLN A 163 -4.23 8.19 10.02
N PRO A 164 -4.20 6.96 9.46
CA PRO A 164 -4.93 6.70 8.24
C PRO A 164 -6.43 6.92 8.46
N PRO A 165 -7.18 7.25 7.39
CA PRO A 165 -8.65 7.25 7.43
C PRO A 165 -9.21 5.91 7.89
N ALA A 166 -10.51 5.85 8.20
CA ALA A 166 -11.14 4.59 8.58
C ALA A 166 -11.02 3.55 7.45
N LYS A 167 -10.87 2.26 7.79
CA LYS A 167 -10.67 1.17 6.83
C LYS A 167 -11.71 1.17 5.71
N GLU A 168 -12.97 1.41 6.07
CA GLU A 168 -14.11 1.43 5.15
C GLU A 168 -13.99 2.53 4.08
N THR A 169 -13.18 3.57 4.36
CA THR A 169 -12.98 4.67 3.40
C THR A 169 -12.03 4.32 2.27
N ILE A 170 -11.22 3.27 2.38
CA ILE A 170 -10.29 2.83 1.33
C ILE A 170 -11.07 2.55 0.04
N ARG A 171 -12.13 1.75 0.11
CA ARG A 171 -12.97 1.43 -1.06
C ARG A 171 -13.93 2.56 -1.42
N THR A 172 -14.63 3.13 -0.44
CA THR A 172 -15.64 4.16 -0.71
C THR A 172 -15.06 5.44 -1.28
N SER A 173 -13.87 5.88 -0.83
CA SER A 173 -13.20 7.04 -1.43
C SER A 173 -12.73 6.76 -2.87
N PHE A 174 -12.28 5.54 -3.15
CA PHE A 174 -11.91 5.13 -4.50
C PHE A 174 -13.11 5.13 -5.46
N GLU A 175 -14.29 4.67 -5.02
CA GLU A 175 -15.54 4.69 -5.79
C GLU A 175 -16.03 6.12 -6.06
N VAL A 176 -16.00 7.00 -5.08
CA VAL A 176 -16.41 8.41 -5.20
C VAL A 176 -15.52 9.17 -6.20
N GLU A 177 -14.21 8.97 -6.18
CA GLU A 177 -13.30 9.54 -7.16
C GLU A 177 -13.68 9.12 -8.60
N HIS A 178 -14.11 7.88 -8.79
CA HIS A 178 -14.49 7.36 -10.09
C HIS A 178 -15.77 8.02 -10.65
N VAL A 179 -16.75 8.27 -9.81
CA VAL A 179 -18.04 8.91 -10.22
C VAL A 179 -17.83 10.39 -10.57
N GLY A 180 -16.87 11.07 -9.94
CA GLY A 180 -16.56 12.49 -10.20
C GLY A 180 -15.81 12.76 -11.52
N GLU A 181 -15.22 11.74 -12.14
CA GLU A 181 -14.45 11.85 -13.40
C GLU A 181 -15.23 11.45 -14.67
N SER A 182 -16.56 11.24 -14.60
CA SER A 182 -17.36 10.99 -15.79
C SER A 182 -17.23 12.17 -16.77
N PRO A 183 -16.94 11.94 -18.07
CA PRO A 183 -16.76 13.00 -19.04
C PRO A 183 -18.02 13.87 -19.10
N GLY A 184 -17.82 15.18 -18.93
CA GLY A 184 -18.91 16.16 -18.96
C GLY A 184 -19.79 15.94 -20.17
N GLU A 185 -21.11 15.97 -19.96
CA GLU A 185 -22.13 16.03 -20.99
C GLU A 185 -21.78 17.17 -21.95
N GLU A 186 -21.56 16.83 -23.19
CA GLU A 186 -21.38 17.75 -24.29
C GLU A 186 -22.66 18.54 -24.45
N SER A 187 -22.67 19.77 -23.94
CA SER A 187 -23.75 20.73 -24.06
C SER A 187 -23.95 21.03 -25.54
N THR A 188 -24.87 20.34 -26.16
CA THR A 188 -25.36 20.64 -27.50
C THR A 188 -26.17 21.94 -27.46
N ASP A 189 -25.49 23.07 -27.65
CA ASP A 189 -26.11 24.39 -27.84
C ASP A 189 -26.74 24.44 -29.25
N LEU A 190 -28.02 24.02 -29.34
CA LEU A 190 -28.86 24.20 -30.50
C LEU A 190 -29.31 25.67 -30.58
N ARG A 191 -28.49 26.54 -31.13
CA ARG A 191 -28.94 27.87 -31.56
C ARG A 191 -29.75 27.73 -32.83
N ALA A 192 -31.04 27.78 -32.64
CA ALA A 192 -32.00 27.96 -33.72
C ALA A 192 -31.79 29.33 -34.43
N HIS A 193 -31.41 29.27 -35.69
CA HIS A 193 -31.54 30.43 -36.59
C HIS A 193 -33.03 30.68 -36.89
N ALA A 194 -33.58 31.73 -36.31
CA ALA A 194 -34.81 32.31 -36.82
C ALA A 194 -34.46 33.38 -37.85
N SER A 195 -34.73 33.08 -39.10
CA SER A 195 -34.79 34.01 -40.22
C SER A 195 -36.00 34.91 -40.06
N THR A 196 -35.84 36.22 -40.25
CA THR A 196 -36.93 37.12 -40.51
C THR A 196 -36.67 37.86 -41.81
N ALA A 197 -37.45 37.54 -42.78
CA ALA A 197 -37.65 38.37 -43.96
C ALA A 197 -38.70 39.49 -43.66
N VAL A 198 -38.40 40.67 -43.96
CA VAL A 198 -39.13 41.67 -44.82
C VAL A 198 -38.26 42.89 -44.91
#